data_fce7cef82bdcca28cf4f9632999d2f39
#
_entry.id   fce7cef82bdcca28cf4f9632999d2f39
#
_cell.length_a   1.000
_cell.length_b   1.000
_cell.length_c   1.000
_cell.angle_alpha   90.00
_cell.angle_beta   90.00
_cell.angle_gamma   90.00
#
_symmetry.space_group_name_H-M   'P 1'
#
loop_
_entity.id
_entity.type
_entity.pdbx_description
1 polymer ?
#
loop_
_entity_poly.entity_id
_entity_poly.type
_entity_poly.pdbx_seq_one_letter_code
_entity_poly.pdbx_strand_id
1 'polypeptide(L)'
;MKRILFTAIIVSIGILAFSQEEKELFEKTIPAVDLKDINGKTWNTGDISNDGKPIVISFWATWCSPCKKELNTIHENYVDWVEETGVKLIAVSIDDERTRSRVAPYVDSKGWEYDVLLDPNGEFKRAMGVNNVPHTFVIDGTGKIVYSHNNYAPGDEDKLYDLLLKLSSN
;
A
#
# COMPACT_ATOMS: atom_id res chain seq x y z
N MET A 1 -0.77 45.55 20.68
CA MET A 1 -0.46 44.28 21.39
C MET A 1 -1.50 43.17 21.19
N LYS A 2 -2.80 43.42 20.81
CA LYS A 2 -3.83 42.37 20.62
C LYS A 2 -3.71 41.55 19.31
N ARG A 3 -3.00 42.04 18.27
CA ARG A 3 -2.89 41.34 16.96
C ARG A 3 -1.86 40.20 16.94
N ILE A 4 -0.88 40.20 17.79
CA ILE A 4 0.19 39.19 17.81
C ILE A 4 -0.26 37.88 18.49
N LEU A 5 -1.19 37.96 19.46
CA LEU A 5 -1.74 36.78 20.14
C LEU A 5 -2.62 35.92 19.23
N PHE A 6 -3.33 36.51 18.26
CA PHE A 6 -4.23 35.76 17.36
C PHE A 6 -3.47 34.93 16.33
N THR A 7 -2.33 35.43 15.82
CA THR A 7 -1.51 34.71 14.84
C THR A 7 -0.78 33.52 15.47
N ALA A 8 -0.34 33.64 16.73
CA ALA A 8 0.33 32.55 17.44
C ALA A 8 -0.62 31.35 17.72
N ILE A 9 -1.89 31.63 18.02
CA ILE A 9 -2.91 30.59 18.30
C ILE A 9 -3.26 29.82 17.01
N ILE A 10 -3.39 30.48 15.86
CA ILE A 10 -3.72 29.83 14.60
C ILE A 10 -2.61 28.90 14.13
N VAL A 11 -1.35 29.30 14.29
CA VAL A 11 -0.19 28.47 13.94
C VAL A 11 -0.08 27.24 14.85
N SER A 12 -0.32 27.38 16.16
CA SER A 12 -0.26 26.25 17.10
C SER A 12 -1.39 25.22 16.86
N ILE A 13 -2.58 25.65 16.49
CA ILE A 13 -3.71 24.75 16.16
C ILE A 13 -3.42 23.96 14.88
N GLY A 14 -2.83 24.59 13.88
CA GLY A 14 -2.45 23.92 12.63
C GLY A 14 -1.39 22.81 12.83
N ILE A 15 -0.40 23.06 13.67
CA ILE A 15 0.66 22.07 13.97
C ILE A 15 0.10 20.88 14.77
N LEU A 16 -0.81 21.13 15.71
CA LEU A 16 -1.44 20.08 16.51
C LEU A 16 -2.37 19.21 15.66
N ALA A 17 -3.13 19.79 14.73
CA ALA A 17 -4.02 19.05 13.84
C ALA A 17 -3.20 18.14 12.88
N PHE A 18 -2.13 18.64 12.29
CA PHE A 18 -1.25 17.86 11.42
C PHE A 18 -0.60 16.69 12.18
N SER A 19 -0.11 16.91 13.40
CA SER A 19 0.47 15.87 14.25
C SER A 19 -0.55 14.80 14.67
N GLN A 20 -1.83 15.16 14.84
CA GLN A 20 -2.87 14.19 15.18
C GLN A 20 -3.27 13.32 13.99
N GLU A 21 -3.34 13.89 12.78
CA GLU A 21 -3.66 13.16 11.56
C GLU A 21 -2.57 12.14 11.21
N GLU A 22 -1.30 12.51 11.37
CA GLU A 22 -0.15 11.61 11.20
C GLU A 22 -0.18 10.47 12.25
N LYS A 23 -0.46 10.79 13.51
CA LYS A 23 -0.55 9.79 14.59
C LYS A 23 -1.71 8.83 14.38
N GLU A 24 -2.85 9.30 13.87
CA GLU A 24 -4.02 8.47 13.60
C GLU A 24 -3.77 7.48 12.44
N LEU A 25 -2.94 7.84 11.47
CA LEU A 25 -2.54 6.93 10.39
C LEU A 25 -1.71 5.75 10.93
N PHE A 26 -0.77 6.01 11.83
CA PHE A 26 0.13 5.00 12.41
C PHE A 26 -0.53 4.07 13.46
N GLU A 27 -1.78 4.31 13.83
CA GLU A 27 -2.55 3.40 14.70
C GLU A 27 -3.51 2.48 13.90
N LYS A 28 -3.62 2.65 12.58
CA LYS A 28 -4.48 1.85 11.72
C LYS A 28 -3.86 0.49 11.41
N THR A 29 -4.69 -0.53 11.46
CA THR A 29 -4.39 -1.88 10.98
C THR A 29 -5.11 -2.13 9.66
N ILE A 30 -4.80 -3.24 9.00
CA ILE A 30 -5.46 -3.64 7.76
C ILE A 30 -6.95 -3.92 8.06
N PRO A 31 -7.92 -3.24 7.40
CA PRO A 31 -9.34 -3.54 7.55
C PRO A 31 -9.67 -4.95 7.03
N ALA A 32 -10.62 -5.63 7.68
CA ALA A 32 -11.09 -6.95 7.26
C ALA A 32 -12.12 -6.83 6.13
N VAL A 33 -11.77 -7.34 4.94
CA VAL A 33 -12.63 -7.43 3.75
C VAL A 33 -12.34 -8.76 3.06
N ASP A 34 -13.38 -9.45 2.58
CA ASP A 34 -13.20 -10.68 1.83
C ASP A 34 -12.97 -10.37 0.34
N LEU A 35 -11.81 -10.74 -0.16
CA LEU A 35 -11.42 -10.60 -1.56
C LEU A 35 -11.10 -11.97 -2.17
N LYS A 36 -11.04 -12.05 -3.49
CA LYS A 36 -10.52 -13.22 -4.20
C LYS A 36 -9.17 -12.88 -4.82
N ASP A 37 -8.28 -13.87 -4.85
CA ASP A 37 -7.09 -13.78 -5.70
C ASP A 37 -7.42 -14.13 -7.16
N ILE A 38 -6.43 -14.01 -8.03
CA ILE A 38 -6.56 -14.33 -9.47
C ILE A 38 -6.86 -15.81 -9.74
N ASN A 39 -6.66 -16.70 -8.75
CA ASN A 39 -6.94 -18.12 -8.82
C ASN A 39 -8.32 -18.48 -8.22
N GLY A 40 -9.05 -17.48 -7.69
CA GLY A 40 -10.39 -17.63 -7.12
C GLY A 40 -10.42 -18.04 -5.64
N LYS A 41 -9.27 -18.16 -4.97
CA LYS A 41 -9.19 -18.38 -3.52
C LYS A 41 -9.65 -17.14 -2.78
N THR A 42 -10.46 -17.31 -1.75
CA THR A 42 -10.89 -16.21 -0.88
C THR A 42 -9.82 -15.90 0.18
N TRP A 43 -9.58 -14.62 0.38
CA TRP A 43 -8.70 -14.02 1.37
C TRP A 43 -9.51 -13.07 2.25
N ASN A 44 -9.41 -13.17 3.57
CA ASN A 44 -9.83 -12.09 4.45
C ASN A 44 -8.63 -11.18 4.68
N THR A 45 -8.73 -9.91 4.31
CA THR A 45 -7.60 -8.97 4.40
C THR A 45 -7.17 -8.68 5.83
N GLY A 46 -8.06 -8.83 6.83
CA GLY A 46 -7.73 -8.71 8.24
C GLY A 46 -6.83 -9.83 8.78
N ASP A 47 -6.77 -10.97 8.07
CA ASP A 47 -5.93 -12.11 8.42
C ASP A 47 -4.55 -12.07 7.74
N ILE A 48 -4.29 -11.04 6.92
CA ILE A 48 -3.00 -10.88 6.24
C ILE A 48 -1.89 -10.67 7.27
N SER A 49 -0.93 -11.57 7.27
CA SER A 49 0.24 -11.55 8.14
C SER A 49 1.49 -12.04 7.41
N ASN A 50 2.65 -11.80 8.00
CA ASN A 50 3.94 -12.19 7.42
C ASN A 50 4.98 -12.50 8.50
N ASP A 51 4.60 -13.26 9.52
CA ASP A 51 5.49 -13.78 10.59
C ASP A 51 6.41 -12.69 11.22
N GLY A 52 5.85 -11.50 11.45
CA GLY A 52 6.59 -10.39 12.03
C GLY A 52 7.48 -9.62 11.03
N LYS A 53 7.41 -9.95 9.74
CA LYS A 53 8.10 -9.24 8.66
C LYS A 53 7.19 -8.20 7.99
N PRO A 54 7.76 -7.19 7.32
CA PRO A 54 6.97 -6.15 6.67
C PRO A 54 6.09 -6.68 5.53
N ILE A 55 4.96 -5.98 5.31
CA ILE A 55 4.05 -6.25 4.20
C ILE A 55 3.89 -4.96 3.40
N VAL A 56 3.92 -5.08 2.08
CA VAL A 56 3.57 -4.01 1.13
C VAL A 56 2.23 -4.33 0.51
N ILE A 57 1.28 -3.37 0.54
CA ILE A 57 0.01 -3.45 -0.17
C ILE A 57 -0.02 -2.31 -1.19
N SER A 58 -0.04 -2.64 -2.50
CA SER A 58 -0.13 -1.66 -3.57
C SER A 58 -1.45 -1.80 -4.33
N PHE A 59 -2.26 -0.73 -4.35
CA PHE A 59 -3.48 -0.64 -5.13
C PHE A 59 -3.16 -0.20 -6.56
N TRP A 60 -3.65 -0.96 -7.53
CA TRP A 60 -3.37 -0.75 -8.95
C TRP A 60 -4.54 -1.10 -9.85
N ALA A 61 -4.38 -0.89 -11.16
CA ALA A 61 -5.31 -1.39 -12.18
C ALA A 61 -4.62 -1.62 -13.52
N THR A 62 -5.19 -2.48 -14.37
CA THR A 62 -4.63 -2.79 -15.70
C THR A 62 -4.60 -1.57 -16.63
N TRP A 63 -5.46 -0.60 -16.43
CA TRP A 63 -5.52 0.66 -17.17
C TRP A 63 -4.61 1.76 -16.59
N CYS A 64 -4.02 1.54 -15.41
CA CYS A 64 -3.15 2.50 -14.73
C CYS A 64 -1.68 2.32 -15.17
N SER A 65 -1.19 3.19 -16.03
CA SER A 65 0.17 3.11 -16.54
C SER A 65 1.25 3.29 -15.46
N PRO A 66 1.19 4.29 -14.56
CA PRO A 66 2.18 4.44 -13.50
C PRO A 66 2.16 3.27 -12.50
N CYS A 67 0.99 2.69 -12.20
CA CYS A 67 0.89 1.51 -11.34
C CYS A 67 1.66 0.31 -11.91
N LYS A 68 1.48 0.06 -13.22
CA LYS A 68 2.19 -1.02 -13.91
C LYS A 68 3.69 -0.79 -13.93
N LYS A 69 4.12 0.47 -14.03
CA LYS A 69 5.54 0.81 -13.97
C LYS A 69 6.10 0.52 -12.59
N GLU A 70 5.46 1.00 -11.51
CA GLU A 70 5.84 0.74 -10.13
C GLU A 70 5.99 -0.77 -9.88
N LEU A 71 4.92 -1.53 -10.10
CA LEU A 71 4.89 -2.97 -9.81
C LEU A 71 5.87 -3.77 -10.67
N ASN A 72 6.10 -3.40 -11.93
CA ASN A 72 7.13 -4.05 -12.76
C ASN A 72 8.54 -3.75 -12.24
N THR A 73 8.84 -2.50 -11.84
CA THR A 73 10.16 -2.15 -11.28
C THR A 73 10.40 -2.88 -9.96
N ILE A 74 9.37 -2.98 -9.10
CA ILE A 74 9.49 -3.78 -7.87
C ILE A 74 9.73 -5.25 -8.21
N HIS A 75 9.01 -5.81 -9.18
CA HIS A 75 9.15 -7.21 -9.58
C HIS A 75 10.57 -7.56 -10.03
N GLU A 76 11.24 -6.67 -10.76
CA GLU A 76 12.62 -6.87 -11.22
C GLU A 76 13.60 -7.11 -10.07
N ASN A 77 13.30 -6.60 -8.86
CA ASN A 77 14.14 -6.70 -7.67
C ASN A 77 13.49 -7.51 -6.53
N TYR A 78 12.31 -8.09 -6.76
CA TYR A 78 11.48 -8.64 -5.69
C TYR A 78 12.14 -9.80 -4.95
N VAL A 79 12.87 -10.66 -5.66
CA VAL A 79 13.59 -11.79 -5.06
C VAL A 79 14.62 -11.30 -4.05
N ASP A 80 15.43 -10.30 -4.42
CA ASP A 80 16.43 -9.71 -3.54
C ASP A 80 15.79 -9.04 -2.33
N TRP A 81 14.66 -8.32 -2.54
CA TRP A 81 13.91 -7.71 -1.46
C TRP A 81 13.38 -8.74 -0.45
N VAL A 82 12.87 -9.87 -0.93
CA VAL A 82 12.41 -10.96 -0.07
C VAL A 82 13.57 -11.59 0.71
N GLU A 83 14.71 -11.84 0.05
CA GLU A 83 15.90 -12.41 0.72
C GLU A 83 16.43 -11.49 1.83
N GLU A 84 16.46 -10.17 1.59
CA GLU A 84 17.08 -9.23 2.52
C GLU A 84 16.11 -8.75 3.60
N THR A 85 14.82 -8.61 3.30
CA THR A 85 13.84 -8.00 4.23
C THR A 85 12.76 -8.96 4.71
N GLY A 86 12.57 -10.09 4.03
CA GLY A 86 11.43 -10.98 4.24
C GLY A 86 10.09 -10.36 3.85
N VAL A 87 10.08 -9.30 3.03
CA VAL A 87 8.86 -8.59 2.65
C VAL A 87 7.88 -9.49 1.91
N LYS A 88 6.60 -9.31 2.20
CA LYS A 88 5.48 -9.84 1.42
C LYS A 88 4.81 -8.70 0.66
N LEU A 89 4.73 -8.80 -0.67
CA LEU A 89 3.99 -7.85 -1.50
C LEU A 89 2.62 -8.43 -1.87
N ILE A 90 1.60 -7.60 -1.76
CA ILE A 90 0.22 -7.90 -2.18
C ILE A 90 -0.25 -6.78 -3.10
N ALA A 91 -0.43 -7.09 -4.37
CA ALA A 91 -0.99 -6.17 -5.36
C ALA A 91 -2.51 -6.31 -5.40
N VAL A 92 -3.23 -5.23 -5.07
CA VAL A 92 -4.71 -5.22 -5.06
C VAL A 92 -5.23 -4.51 -6.30
N SER A 93 -5.79 -5.27 -7.23
CA SER A 93 -6.41 -4.70 -8.43
C SER A 93 -7.78 -4.11 -8.11
N ILE A 94 -7.98 -2.86 -8.54
CA ILE A 94 -9.27 -2.17 -8.50
C ILE A 94 -10.00 -2.21 -9.87
N ASP A 95 -9.59 -3.10 -10.76
CA ASP A 95 -10.32 -3.36 -12.01
C ASP A 95 -11.73 -3.80 -11.70
N ASP A 96 -12.73 -3.09 -12.22
CA ASP A 96 -14.15 -3.41 -12.05
C ASP A 96 -14.59 -4.66 -12.84
N GLU A 97 -15.84 -5.05 -12.72
CA GLU A 97 -16.40 -6.22 -13.42
C GLU A 97 -16.16 -6.23 -14.94
N ARG A 98 -15.98 -5.07 -15.58
CA ARG A 98 -15.74 -4.94 -17.04
C ARG A 98 -14.28 -5.19 -17.41
N THR A 99 -13.35 -4.94 -16.49
CA THR A 99 -11.91 -4.95 -16.76
C THR A 99 -11.17 -6.05 -15.99
N ARG A 100 -11.72 -6.59 -14.90
CA ARG A 100 -11.06 -7.60 -14.04
C ARG A 100 -10.55 -8.84 -14.80
N SER A 101 -11.19 -9.22 -15.89
CA SER A 101 -10.73 -10.34 -16.73
C SER A 101 -9.37 -10.12 -17.38
N ARG A 102 -8.87 -8.88 -17.39
CA ARG A 102 -7.54 -8.50 -17.91
C ARG A 102 -6.43 -8.71 -16.89
N VAL A 103 -6.76 -8.84 -15.59
CA VAL A 103 -5.78 -8.87 -14.50
C VAL A 103 -4.89 -10.10 -14.58
N ALA A 104 -5.48 -11.32 -14.53
CA ALA A 104 -4.70 -12.54 -14.57
C ALA A 104 -3.81 -12.66 -15.82
N PRO A 105 -4.31 -12.42 -17.07
CA PRO A 105 -3.46 -12.44 -18.26
C PRO A 105 -2.30 -11.42 -18.20
N TYR A 106 -2.52 -10.25 -17.59
CA TYR A 106 -1.46 -9.27 -17.42
C TYR A 106 -0.38 -9.76 -16.43
N VAL A 107 -0.81 -10.24 -15.26
CA VAL A 107 0.08 -10.81 -14.22
C VAL A 107 0.93 -11.94 -14.80
N ASP A 108 0.30 -12.90 -15.49
CA ASP A 108 0.97 -14.02 -16.15
C ASP A 108 1.98 -13.55 -17.20
N SER A 109 1.62 -12.54 -18.00
CA SER A 109 2.50 -11.99 -19.05
C SER A 109 3.74 -11.31 -18.48
N LYS A 110 3.69 -10.87 -17.22
CA LYS A 110 4.80 -10.21 -16.52
C LYS A 110 5.57 -11.15 -15.59
N GLY A 111 5.02 -12.32 -15.31
CA GLY A 111 5.62 -13.30 -14.41
C GLY A 111 5.68 -12.82 -12.96
N TRP A 112 4.71 -11.99 -12.51
CA TRP A 112 4.72 -11.51 -11.14
C TRP A 112 4.62 -12.66 -10.13
N GLU A 113 5.51 -12.69 -9.16
CA GLU A 113 5.64 -13.77 -8.16
C GLU A 113 4.96 -13.45 -6.82
N TYR A 114 4.42 -12.24 -6.67
CA TYR A 114 3.70 -11.82 -5.47
C TYR A 114 2.18 -12.04 -5.58
N ASP A 115 1.50 -12.00 -4.43
CA ASP A 115 0.06 -12.22 -4.37
C ASP A 115 -0.72 -11.09 -5.06
N VAL A 116 -1.74 -11.48 -5.85
CA VAL A 116 -2.62 -10.51 -6.53
C VAL A 116 -4.06 -10.75 -6.15
N LEU A 117 -4.67 -9.76 -5.48
CA LEU A 117 -6.07 -9.77 -5.06
C LEU A 117 -6.93 -8.89 -5.98
N LEU A 118 -8.21 -9.22 -6.07
CA LEU A 118 -9.20 -8.53 -6.90
C LEU A 118 -10.21 -7.83 -6.00
N ASP A 119 -10.35 -6.51 -6.15
CA ASP A 119 -11.33 -5.66 -5.45
C ASP A 119 -12.27 -4.96 -6.45
N PRO A 120 -13.08 -5.74 -7.23
CA PRO A 120 -13.89 -5.19 -8.32
C PRO A 120 -14.98 -4.24 -7.85
N ASN A 121 -15.39 -4.35 -6.60
CA ASN A 121 -16.38 -3.47 -5.98
C ASN A 121 -15.74 -2.27 -5.25
N GLY A 122 -14.43 -2.23 -5.13
CA GLY A 122 -13.68 -1.19 -4.41
C GLY A 122 -13.96 -1.17 -2.90
N GLU A 123 -14.29 -2.31 -2.29
CA GLU A 123 -14.61 -2.39 -0.85
C GLU A 123 -13.36 -2.17 -0.01
N PHE A 124 -12.30 -2.89 -0.31
CA PHE A 124 -11.02 -2.75 0.38
C PHE A 124 -10.34 -1.42 0.06
N LYS A 125 -10.42 -0.98 -1.21
CA LYS A 125 -10.01 0.36 -1.62
C LYS A 125 -10.62 1.45 -0.72
N ARG A 126 -11.94 1.42 -0.51
CA ARG A 126 -12.64 2.40 0.35
C ARG A 126 -12.26 2.26 1.81
N ALA A 127 -12.18 1.03 2.32
CA ALA A 127 -11.80 0.76 3.71
C ALA A 127 -10.39 1.27 4.05
N MET A 128 -9.46 1.19 3.09
CA MET A 128 -8.10 1.72 3.19
C MET A 128 -8.00 3.23 2.92
N GLY A 129 -9.10 3.90 2.54
CA GLY A 129 -9.10 5.34 2.22
C GLY A 129 -8.39 5.69 0.91
N VAL A 130 -8.27 4.75 -0.02
CA VAL A 130 -7.61 4.96 -1.32
C VAL A 130 -8.51 5.75 -2.25
N ASN A 131 -8.09 6.93 -2.66
CA ASN A 131 -8.79 7.76 -3.64
C ASN A 131 -8.29 7.48 -5.07
N ASN A 132 -6.99 7.53 -5.30
CA ASN A 132 -6.34 7.35 -6.59
C ASN A 132 -5.34 6.21 -6.54
N VAL A 133 -4.98 5.66 -7.69
CA VAL A 133 -3.93 4.65 -7.85
C VAL A 133 -2.80 5.20 -8.75
N PRO A 134 -1.55 4.75 -8.55
CA PRO A 134 -1.10 3.82 -7.52
C PRO A 134 -1.20 4.40 -6.12
N HIS A 135 -1.46 3.54 -5.14
CA HIS A 135 -1.40 3.89 -3.73
C HIS A 135 -0.80 2.72 -2.96
N THR A 136 0.35 2.95 -2.35
CA THR A 136 1.16 1.92 -1.71
C THR A 136 1.24 2.17 -0.21
N PHE A 137 0.98 1.12 0.57
CA PHE A 137 1.09 1.10 2.03
C PHE A 137 2.19 0.14 2.45
N VAL A 138 2.85 0.45 3.56
CA VAL A 138 3.72 -0.49 4.28
C VAL A 138 3.14 -0.75 5.65
N ILE A 139 3.06 -2.02 5.98
CA ILE A 139 2.62 -2.55 7.27
C ILE A 139 3.83 -3.18 7.94
N ASP A 140 4.08 -2.82 9.19
CA ASP A 140 5.18 -3.38 9.97
C ASP A 140 4.87 -4.81 10.48
N GLY A 141 5.86 -5.44 11.09
CA GLY A 141 5.73 -6.79 11.66
C GLY A 141 4.70 -6.91 12.79
N THR A 142 4.19 -5.80 13.33
CA THR A 142 3.12 -5.77 14.34
C THR A 142 1.72 -5.63 13.73
N GLY A 143 1.61 -5.47 12.41
CA GLY A 143 0.35 -5.29 11.68
C GLY A 143 -0.12 -3.84 11.57
N LYS A 144 0.72 -2.86 11.94
CA LYS A 144 0.39 -1.43 11.83
C LYS A 144 0.83 -0.85 10.50
N ILE A 145 -0.01 0.03 9.95
CA ILE A 145 0.34 0.82 8.77
C ILE A 145 1.34 1.91 9.19
N VAL A 146 2.57 1.82 8.69
CA VAL A 146 3.66 2.74 9.04
C VAL A 146 4.07 3.65 7.88
N TYR A 147 3.52 3.42 6.70
CA TYR A 147 3.77 4.24 5.52
C TYR A 147 2.59 4.21 4.56
N SER A 148 2.35 5.34 3.91
CA SER A 148 1.33 5.50 2.88
C SER A 148 1.84 6.47 1.83
N HIS A 149 1.85 6.07 0.56
CA HIS A 149 2.29 6.89 -0.56
C HIS A 149 1.31 6.79 -1.73
N ASN A 150 0.92 7.95 -2.23
CA ASN A 150 0.03 8.07 -3.38
C ASN A 150 0.81 8.55 -4.60
N ASN A 151 0.53 7.96 -5.77
CA ASN A 151 1.27 8.18 -7.01
C ASN A 151 2.60 7.40 -7.05
N TYR A 152 3.30 7.48 -8.19
CA TYR A 152 4.62 6.87 -8.40
C TYR A 152 5.47 7.71 -9.32
N ALA A 153 6.70 7.93 -8.93
CA ALA A 153 7.77 8.46 -9.75
C ALA A 153 9.00 7.53 -9.67
N PRO A 154 9.80 7.39 -10.73
CA PRO A 154 11.04 6.62 -10.69
C PRO A 154 11.94 7.03 -9.52
N GLY A 155 12.41 6.06 -8.73
CA GLY A 155 13.17 6.26 -7.49
C GLY A 155 12.32 6.20 -6.22
N ASP A 156 10.98 6.11 -6.30
CA ASP A 156 10.15 5.88 -5.12
C ASP A 156 10.28 4.44 -4.62
N GLU A 157 10.58 3.48 -5.52
CA GLU A 157 10.93 2.11 -5.18
C GLU A 157 12.17 2.01 -4.29
N ASP A 158 13.19 2.86 -4.50
CA ASP A 158 14.40 2.87 -3.67
C ASP A 158 14.08 3.32 -2.24
N LYS A 159 13.22 4.35 -2.09
CA LYS A 159 12.75 4.82 -0.78
C LYS A 159 11.92 3.76 -0.06
N LEU A 160 11.09 3.03 -0.82
CA LEU A 160 10.30 1.93 -0.28
C LEU A 160 11.22 0.83 0.23
N TYR A 161 12.23 0.44 -0.55
CA TYR A 161 13.21 -0.57 -0.17
C TYR A 161 14.02 -0.16 1.08
N ASP A 162 14.51 1.08 1.14
CA ASP A 162 15.20 1.63 2.33
C ASP A 162 14.33 1.53 3.60
N LEU A 163 13.02 1.75 3.47
CA LEU A 163 12.09 1.59 4.59
C LEU A 163 11.96 0.12 5.00
N LEU A 164 11.84 -0.79 4.05
CA LEU A 164 11.75 -2.24 4.31
C LEU A 164 12.98 -2.76 5.04
N LEU A 165 14.19 -2.35 4.63
CA LEU A 165 15.44 -2.69 5.32
C LEU A 165 15.43 -2.22 6.79
N LYS A 166 14.94 -1.02 7.07
CA LYS A 166 14.84 -0.50 8.45
C LYS A 166 13.83 -1.28 9.29
N LEU A 167 12.72 -1.74 8.70
CA LEU A 167 11.69 -2.49 9.41
C LEU A 167 12.10 -3.95 9.66
N SER A 168 12.92 -4.54 8.80
CA SER A 168 13.38 -5.94 8.91
C SER A 168 14.52 -6.12 9.91
N SER A 169 15.25 -5.03 10.26
CA SER A 169 16.38 -5.05 11.18
C SER A 169 15.99 -4.87 12.65
N ASN A 170 14.72 -4.70 12.96
CA ASN A 170 14.17 -4.62 14.30
C ASN A 170 13.50 -5.94 14.69
#